data_31174f133c7fed02865b227821b62631
#
_entry.id   31174f133c7fed02865b227821b62631
#
_cell.length_a   1.000
_cell.length_b   1.000
_cell.length_c   1.000
_cell.angle_alpha   90.00
_cell.angle_beta   90.00
_cell.angle_gamma   90.00
#
_symmetry.space_group_name_H-M   'P 1'
#
loop_
_entity.id
_entity.type
_entity.pdbx_description
1 polymer ?
#
loop_
_entity_poly.entity_id
_entity_poly.type
_entity_poly.pdbx_seq_one_letter_code
_entity_poly.pdbx_strand_id
1 'polypeptide(L)'
;MKTTKSVSTLLIVALMLAGCGTPETQDPSAATQASAQSLALAERAGAPLFDGMGQYEMPITTQDADAQRYFNQGMVLAFAFNHAESIRSFRAAQTLDPTCAMCFWGEALATGPNINVTSKGKVIMAPAEREAAYAALQQAIARQGNASPREQGYISALANRYNGDVNSDRTPLDLAWAEAMGELAAAYPEDMTAASIYAEALMNTMPWNYWSDDGIAKPETSAVIAALDRVLDVEPNHPLALHLYIHALEASNDPGRAEAAADRLANLVPGAGHLVHMPSPIFCRVGRYNVAALANQRAADVDEAYIAACNAQGFYPALYYPHNIHFLWAASTMQGQSAVSIESARRVVANVRVEQVQAFPTVEFFRTVPLLSLVRFGKWDEILAEPHPHEGFMFAKSVWHYARGVAYAAQGEADQAKAELALLRPLIDDVSVRFLDSRDYPGSTLVGIAIDLLQGEIAYRAGDYTAAVASFEEAVAKQDSLPYTEPPFWYYPSRQSLGAALLAGGDAPQAESVFRRDLEQYPHNGWSMFGLIQSLESQGKNEEAVMVRQHFDNAWQFADIELTAAVL
;
A
#
# COMPACT_ATOMS: atom_id res chain seq x y z
N MET A 1 -23.36 -6.51 70.36
CA MET A 1 -24.50 -7.31 70.91
C MET A 1 -25.47 -7.59 69.75
N LYS A 2 -25.69 -8.90 69.48
CA LYS A 2 -26.78 -9.50 68.67
C LYS A 2 -26.81 -9.12 67.18
N THR A 3 -26.22 -9.87 66.22
CA THR A 3 -26.74 -11.09 65.52
C THR A 3 -28.23 -11.06 65.13
N THR A 4 -28.51 -11.07 63.84
CA THR A 4 -29.51 -11.99 63.28
C THR A 4 -29.22 -12.26 61.79
N LYS A 5 -29.26 -13.57 61.47
CA LYS A 5 -29.17 -14.21 60.15
C LYS A 5 -30.57 -14.21 59.49
N SER A 6 -30.62 -14.24 58.17
CA SER A 6 -31.71 -14.91 57.43
C SER A 6 -31.20 -15.12 55.99
N VAL A 7 -30.86 -16.26 55.56
CA VAL A 7 -31.57 -17.45 55.02
C VAL A 7 -32.00 -17.24 53.57
N SER A 8 -31.35 -18.05 52.78
CA SER A 8 -31.44 -18.31 51.34
C SER A 8 -32.81 -18.70 50.81
N THR A 9 -33.03 -18.41 49.55
CA THR A 9 -33.88 -19.26 48.71
C THR A 9 -33.19 -19.51 47.36
N LEU A 10 -32.75 -20.76 47.17
CA LEU A 10 -32.30 -21.30 45.89
C LEU A 10 -33.51 -21.49 44.98
N LEU A 11 -33.43 -20.95 43.75
CA LEU A 11 -34.26 -21.39 42.64
C LEU A 11 -33.37 -22.14 41.67
N ILE A 12 -33.55 -23.46 41.59
CA ILE A 12 -32.90 -24.36 40.61
C ILE A 12 -33.71 -24.23 39.32
N VAL A 13 -33.07 -23.72 38.26
CA VAL A 13 -33.53 -23.91 36.87
C VAL A 13 -32.56 -24.85 36.17
N ALA A 14 -33.07 -26.06 35.92
CA ALA A 14 -32.37 -27.03 35.08
C ALA A 14 -32.40 -26.57 33.62
N LEU A 15 -31.26 -26.25 33.03
CA LEU A 15 -31.10 -26.17 31.58
C LEU A 15 -30.31 -27.37 31.08
N MET A 16 -30.86 -28.00 30.04
CA MET A 16 -30.35 -29.16 29.36
C MET A 16 -28.96 -28.91 28.79
N LEU A 17 -28.05 -29.81 29.05
CA LEU A 17 -26.74 -29.95 28.47
C LEU A 17 -26.87 -30.36 26.99
N ALA A 18 -26.66 -29.37 26.07
CA ALA A 18 -26.25 -29.68 24.71
C ALA A 18 -24.71 -29.72 24.72
N GLY A 19 -24.14 -30.82 24.25
CA GLY A 19 -22.71 -31.09 24.35
C GLY A 19 -21.85 -30.06 23.63
N CYS A 20 -21.03 -29.36 24.39
CA CYS A 20 -19.80 -28.76 23.87
C CYS A 20 -18.73 -29.85 23.89
N GLY A 21 -18.22 -30.23 22.73
CA GLY A 21 -17.01 -31.01 22.61
C GLY A 21 -15.89 -30.30 23.38
N THR A 22 -15.19 -31.05 24.21
CA THR A 22 -13.97 -30.61 24.88
C THR A 22 -12.96 -30.18 23.80
N PRO A 23 -12.27 -29.03 23.91
CA PRO A 23 -11.15 -28.75 23.04
C PRO A 23 -10.12 -29.87 23.25
N GLU A 24 -9.71 -30.52 22.16
CA GLU A 24 -8.56 -31.45 22.18
C GLU A 24 -7.38 -30.67 22.76
N THR A 25 -6.94 -31.10 23.93
CA THR A 25 -5.68 -30.62 24.51
C THR A 25 -4.57 -31.15 23.61
N GLN A 26 -4.00 -30.25 22.79
CA GLN A 26 -2.79 -30.57 22.02
C GLN A 26 -1.72 -31.05 22.98
N ASP A 27 -1.21 -32.24 22.72
CA ASP A 27 -0.13 -32.86 23.51
C ASP A 27 1.12 -31.97 23.42
N PRO A 28 1.65 -31.41 24.52
CA PRO A 28 2.85 -30.58 24.51
C PRO A 28 4.07 -31.28 23.88
N SER A 29 4.11 -32.62 23.90
CA SER A 29 5.16 -33.41 23.27
C SER A 29 5.07 -33.37 21.74
N ALA A 30 3.87 -33.36 21.17
CA ALA A 30 3.65 -33.26 19.73
C ALA A 30 4.07 -31.89 19.17
N ALA A 31 3.73 -30.80 19.88
CA ALA A 31 4.15 -29.47 19.51
C ALA A 31 5.68 -29.30 19.56
N THR A 32 6.35 -29.87 20.55
CA THR A 32 7.81 -29.87 20.68
C THR A 32 8.48 -30.68 19.56
N GLN A 33 7.90 -31.84 19.18
CA GLN A 33 8.40 -32.67 18.08
C GLN A 33 8.22 -31.98 16.71
N ALA A 34 7.07 -31.35 16.47
CA ALA A 34 6.82 -30.60 15.24
C ALA A 34 7.80 -29.44 15.07
N SER A 35 8.10 -28.71 16.14
CA SER A 35 9.09 -27.61 16.11
C SER A 35 10.51 -28.12 15.86
N ALA A 36 10.90 -29.25 16.43
CA ALA A 36 12.20 -29.88 16.18
C ALA A 36 12.34 -30.39 14.74
N GLN A 37 11.29 -30.95 14.15
CA GLN A 37 11.27 -31.37 12.75
C GLN A 37 11.36 -30.20 11.79
N SER A 38 10.66 -29.08 12.06
CA SER A 38 10.72 -27.85 11.28
C SER A 38 12.12 -27.23 11.30
N LEU A 39 12.78 -27.19 12.46
CA LEU A 39 14.16 -26.72 12.59
C LEU A 39 15.14 -27.61 11.81
N ALA A 40 15.05 -28.94 11.94
CA ALA A 40 15.89 -29.88 11.21
C ALA A 40 15.70 -29.77 9.69
N LEU A 41 14.47 -29.53 9.22
CA LEU A 41 14.19 -29.27 7.82
C LEU A 41 14.81 -27.95 7.36
N ALA A 42 14.67 -26.87 8.14
CA ALA A 42 15.25 -25.57 7.82
C ALA A 42 16.78 -25.62 7.75
N GLU A 43 17.43 -26.36 8.65
CA GLU A 43 18.89 -26.60 8.62
C GLU A 43 19.30 -27.36 7.34
N ARG A 44 18.57 -28.41 6.97
CA ARG A 44 18.84 -29.20 5.75
C ARG A 44 18.63 -28.41 4.48
N ALA A 45 17.57 -27.60 4.42
CA ALA A 45 17.19 -26.82 3.24
C ALA A 45 17.90 -25.46 3.14
N GLY A 46 18.43 -24.93 4.24
CA GLY A 46 19.09 -23.61 4.31
C GLY A 46 18.11 -22.43 4.42
N ALA A 47 16.81 -22.69 4.63
CA ALA A 47 15.77 -21.68 4.80
C ALA A 47 14.61 -22.21 5.65
N PRO A 48 13.88 -21.36 6.40
CA PRO A 48 12.67 -21.76 7.10
C PRO A 48 11.49 -21.94 6.15
N LEU A 49 10.51 -22.76 6.57
CA LEU A 49 9.14 -22.66 6.08
C LEU A 49 8.36 -21.75 7.03
N PHE A 50 7.61 -20.84 6.45
CA PHE A 50 6.78 -19.89 7.18
C PHE A 50 5.36 -20.40 7.35
N ASP A 51 4.77 -20.10 8.49
CA ASP A 51 3.35 -20.29 8.71
C ASP A 51 2.54 -19.21 7.99
N GLY A 52 1.27 -19.52 7.69
CA GLY A 52 0.35 -18.55 7.12
C GLY A 52 0.56 -18.22 5.64
N MET A 53 1.28 -19.08 4.88
CA MET A 53 1.48 -18.90 3.43
C MET A 53 0.25 -19.29 2.59
N GLY A 54 -0.91 -19.51 3.21
CA GLY A 54 -2.12 -19.91 2.51
C GLY A 54 -2.10 -21.35 2.03
N GLN A 55 -2.94 -21.66 1.04
CA GLN A 55 -3.13 -23.02 0.50
C GLN A 55 -2.82 -23.10 -1.00
N TYR A 56 -2.08 -22.12 -1.54
CA TYR A 56 -1.72 -22.14 -2.95
C TYR A 56 -0.73 -23.27 -3.22
N GLU A 57 -1.03 -24.06 -4.25
CA GLU A 57 -0.17 -25.13 -4.71
C GLU A 57 -0.04 -25.11 -6.24
N MET A 58 1.19 -25.21 -6.72
CA MET A 58 1.51 -25.48 -8.11
C MET A 58 2.31 -26.78 -8.18
N PRO A 59 1.69 -27.91 -8.54
CA PRO A 59 2.39 -29.19 -8.64
C PRO A 59 3.53 -29.12 -9.67
N ILE A 60 4.71 -29.57 -9.26
CA ILE A 60 5.90 -29.65 -10.09
C ILE A 60 6.47 -31.07 -10.13
N THR A 61 7.30 -31.36 -11.13
CA THR A 61 8.02 -32.63 -11.22
C THR A 61 9.15 -32.65 -10.22
N THR A 62 8.91 -33.28 -9.08
CA THR A 62 9.89 -33.56 -8.02
C THR A 62 9.55 -34.85 -7.30
N GLN A 63 10.56 -35.54 -6.72
CA GLN A 63 10.38 -36.71 -5.87
C GLN A 63 10.46 -36.36 -4.38
N ASP A 64 10.81 -35.14 -4.03
CA ASP A 64 10.93 -34.66 -2.65
C ASP A 64 9.74 -33.78 -2.28
N ALA A 65 8.90 -34.26 -1.36
CA ALA A 65 7.71 -33.51 -0.91
C ALA A 65 8.07 -32.19 -0.22
N ASP A 66 9.21 -32.10 0.45
CA ASP A 66 9.66 -30.85 1.06
C ASP A 66 10.16 -29.84 0.01
N ALA A 67 10.76 -30.32 -1.10
CA ALA A 67 11.08 -29.46 -2.24
C ALA A 67 9.81 -28.84 -2.84
N GLN A 68 8.71 -29.61 -2.97
CA GLN A 68 7.40 -29.09 -3.39
C GLN A 68 6.89 -27.99 -2.43
N ARG A 69 7.02 -28.20 -1.12
CA ARG A 69 6.57 -27.22 -0.11
C ARG A 69 7.36 -25.90 -0.22
N TYR A 70 8.68 -25.98 -0.34
CA TYR A 70 9.52 -24.80 -0.54
C TYR A 70 9.26 -24.10 -1.88
N PHE A 71 8.94 -24.87 -2.93
CA PHE A 71 8.53 -24.30 -4.21
C PHE A 71 7.23 -23.50 -4.08
N ASN A 72 6.19 -24.07 -3.43
CA ASN A 72 4.92 -23.38 -3.19
C ASN A 72 5.11 -22.10 -2.37
N GLN A 73 5.92 -22.16 -1.29
CA GLN A 73 6.29 -20.97 -0.52
C GLN A 73 7.01 -19.93 -1.38
N GLY A 74 7.95 -20.35 -2.23
CA GLY A 74 8.65 -19.48 -3.16
C GLY A 74 7.70 -18.75 -4.11
N MET A 75 6.69 -19.45 -4.66
CA MET A 75 5.68 -18.85 -5.52
C MET A 75 4.84 -17.81 -4.77
N VAL A 76 4.33 -18.16 -3.58
CA VAL A 76 3.52 -17.23 -2.77
C VAL A 76 4.30 -15.97 -2.40
N LEU A 77 5.57 -16.12 -2.04
CA LEU A 77 6.45 -14.99 -1.73
C LEU A 77 6.79 -14.15 -2.97
N ALA A 78 6.91 -14.77 -4.16
CA ALA A 78 7.02 -14.04 -5.43
C ALA A 78 5.74 -13.22 -5.69
N PHE A 79 4.57 -13.82 -5.49
CA PHE A 79 3.27 -13.14 -5.60
C PHE A 79 3.09 -12.01 -4.58
N ALA A 80 3.77 -12.09 -3.45
CA ALA A 80 3.83 -11.05 -2.42
C ALA A 80 4.95 -10.03 -2.65
N PHE A 81 5.64 -10.07 -3.78
CA PHE A 81 6.79 -9.22 -4.11
C PHE A 81 7.95 -9.28 -3.10
N ASN A 82 7.96 -10.27 -2.20
CA ASN A 82 9.10 -10.58 -1.34
C ASN A 82 10.11 -11.48 -2.08
N HIS A 83 10.69 -10.93 -3.14
CA HIS A 83 11.54 -11.65 -4.08
C HIS A 83 12.78 -12.25 -3.41
N ALA A 84 13.40 -11.56 -2.44
CA ALA A 84 14.59 -12.08 -1.76
C ALA A 84 14.29 -13.38 -1.00
N GLU A 85 13.17 -13.45 -0.29
CA GLU A 85 12.78 -14.65 0.45
C GLU A 85 12.21 -15.73 -0.47
N SER A 86 11.53 -15.34 -1.55
CA SER A 86 11.12 -16.23 -2.63
C SER A 86 12.32 -16.97 -3.24
N ILE A 87 13.38 -16.24 -3.62
CA ILE A 87 14.63 -16.81 -4.14
C ILE A 87 15.25 -17.77 -3.12
N ARG A 88 15.27 -17.41 -1.83
CA ARG A 88 15.79 -18.29 -0.78
C ARG A 88 14.98 -19.58 -0.67
N SER A 89 13.66 -19.51 -0.81
CA SER A 89 12.77 -20.67 -0.82
C SER A 89 13.01 -21.57 -2.03
N PHE A 90 13.18 -21.01 -3.23
CA PHE A 90 13.51 -21.81 -4.41
C PHE A 90 14.88 -22.46 -4.30
N ARG A 91 15.87 -21.80 -3.74
CA ARG A 91 17.19 -22.40 -3.47
C ARG A 91 17.14 -23.52 -2.44
N ALA A 92 16.27 -23.40 -1.43
CA ALA A 92 15.99 -24.49 -0.51
C ALA A 92 15.39 -25.72 -1.24
N ALA A 93 14.43 -25.49 -2.14
CA ALA A 93 13.88 -26.56 -2.98
C ALA A 93 14.95 -27.21 -3.88
N GLN A 94 15.86 -26.42 -4.46
CA GLN A 94 16.99 -26.92 -5.26
C GLN A 94 17.97 -27.75 -4.42
N THR A 95 18.18 -27.38 -3.14
CA THR A 95 19.04 -28.12 -2.21
C THR A 95 18.47 -29.50 -1.91
N LEU A 96 17.13 -29.59 -1.76
CA LEU A 96 16.42 -30.84 -1.47
C LEU A 96 16.29 -31.71 -2.73
N ASP A 97 16.01 -31.11 -3.88
CA ASP A 97 15.96 -31.81 -5.17
C ASP A 97 16.78 -31.04 -6.25
N PRO A 98 18.07 -31.35 -6.41
CA PRO A 98 18.92 -30.74 -7.43
C PRO A 98 18.52 -31.05 -8.88
N THR A 99 17.59 -31.98 -9.10
CA THR A 99 17.11 -32.36 -10.45
C THR A 99 15.84 -31.62 -10.85
N CYS A 100 15.19 -30.90 -9.92
CA CYS A 100 13.98 -30.14 -10.10
C CYS A 100 14.19 -28.94 -11.03
N ALA A 101 13.77 -29.01 -12.28
CA ALA A 101 13.89 -27.92 -13.25
C ALA A 101 13.11 -26.67 -12.82
N MET A 102 11.87 -26.87 -12.30
CA MET A 102 11.00 -25.76 -11.89
C MET A 102 11.54 -25.01 -10.67
N CYS A 103 12.34 -25.63 -9.80
CA CYS A 103 12.97 -24.96 -8.68
C CYS A 103 13.98 -23.90 -9.13
N PHE A 104 14.71 -24.15 -10.22
CA PHE A 104 15.59 -23.16 -10.85
C PHE A 104 14.82 -22.13 -11.70
N TRP A 105 13.73 -22.54 -12.34
CA TRP A 105 12.81 -21.64 -13.03
C TRP A 105 12.22 -20.62 -12.06
N GLY A 106 11.76 -21.06 -10.88
CA GLY A 106 11.22 -20.18 -9.85
C GLY A 106 12.23 -19.14 -9.36
N GLU A 107 13.50 -19.54 -9.13
CA GLU A 107 14.57 -18.60 -8.81
C GLU A 107 14.76 -17.56 -9.92
N ALA A 108 14.79 -17.98 -11.18
CA ALA A 108 14.93 -17.08 -12.32
C ALA A 108 13.72 -16.13 -12.45
N LEU A 109 12.50 -16.62 -12.23
CA LEU A 109 11.28 -15.81 -12.20
C LEU A 109 11.34 -14.73 -11.12
N ALA A 110 11.61 -15.14 -9.87
CA ALA A 110 11.63 -14.26 -8.71
C ALA A 110 12.83 -13.26 -8.72
N THR A 111 13.89 -13.55 -9.46
CA THR A 111 15.00 -12.61 -9.67
C THR A 111 14.62 -11.49 -10.65
N GLY A 112 13.56 -11.68 -11.45
CA GLY A 112 13.03 -10.67 -12.35
C GLY A 112 12.34 -9.52 -11.62
N PRO A 113 12.16 -8.36 -12.30
CA PRO A 113 11.48 -7.22 -11.73
C PRO A 113 9.96 -7.45 -11.66
N ASN A 114 9.31 -6.76 -10.73
CA ASN A 114 7.86 -6.60 -10.68
C ASN A 114 7.46 -5.15 -11.01
N ILE A 115 6.17 -4.87 -11.05
CA ILE A 115 5.58 -3.57 -11.40
C ILE A 115 6.02 -2.41 -10.48
N ASN A 116 6.53 -2.69 -9.27
CA ASN A 116 6.95 -1.67 -8.31
C ASN A 116 8.44 -1.33 -8.42
N VAL A 117 9.24 -2.12 -9.17
CA VAL A 117 10.67 -1.87 -9.37
C VAL A 117 10.87 -1.17 -10.70
N THR A 118 10.63 0.15 -10.71
CA THR A 118 10.53 0.94 -11.95
C THR A 118 11.43 2.17 -11.96
N SER A 119 11.71 2.66 -13.16
CA SER A 119 12.28 3.98 -13.41
C SER A 119 11.80 4.48 -14.76
N LYS A 120 11.30 5.73 -14.81
CA LYS A 120 10.81 6.37 -16.03
C LYS A 120 9.74 5.54 -16.76
N GLY A 121 8.80 4.99 -15.99
CA GLY A 121 7.69 4.20 -16.51
C GLY A 121 8.07 2.83 -17.09
N LYS A 122 9.24 2.28 -16.75
CA LYS A 122 9.70 0.96 -17.17
C LYS A 122 10.20 0.17 -15.97
N VAL A 123 10.00 -1.14 -15.97
CA VAL A 123 10.65 -2.02 -15.00
C VAL A 123 12.16 -1.99 -15.17
N ILE A 124 12.88 -2.00 -14.06
CA ILE A 124 14.36 -1.99 -14.05
C ILE A 124 14.90 -3.23 -13.36
N MET A 125 16.14 -3.57 -13.68
CA MET A 125 16.84 -4.70 -13.11
C MET A 125 18.34 -4.41 -13.11
N ALA A 126 19.00 -4.56 -11.97
CA ALA A 126 20.43 -4.33 -11.86
C ALA A 126 21.25 -5.36 -12.69
N PRO A 127 22.45 -5.02 -13.17
CA PRO A 127 23.29 -5.95 -13.92
C PRO A 127 23.52 -7.29 -13.21
N ALA A 128 23.80 -7.28 -11.91
CA ALA A 128 24.01 -8.50 -11.11
C ALA A 128 22.74 -9.37 -11.02
N GLU A 129 21.55 -8.77 -10.96
CA GLU A 129 20.28 -9.48 -10.99
C GLU A 129 20.06 -10.13 -12.37
N ARG A 130 20.40 -9.44 -13.47
CA ARG A 130 20.31 -9.99 -14.83
C ARG A 130 21.20 -11.21 -15.02
N GLU A 131 22.44 -11.15 -14.52
CA GLU A 131 23.36 -12.30 -14.52
C GLU A 131 22.81 -13.47 -13.71
N ALA A 132 22.31 -13.20 -12.50
CA ALA A 132 21.77 -14.22 -11.61
C ALA A 132 20.51 -14.90 -12.20
N ALA A 133 19.57 -14.10 -12.74
CA ALA A 133 18.34 -14.62 -13.36
C ALA A 133 18.67 -15.49 -14.59
N TYR A 134 19.59 -15.03 -15.44
CA TYR A 134 20.02 -15.79 -16.61
C TYR A 134 20.73 -17.09 -16.20
N ALA A 135 21.61 -17.05 -15.20
CA ALA A 135 22.28 -18.25 -14.69
C ALA A 135 21.29 -19.28 -14.13
N ALA A 136 20.31 -18.85 -13.33
CA ALA A 136 19.26 -19.73 -12.81
C ALA A 136 18.41 -20.33 -13.95
N LEU A 137 18.02 -19.51 -14.95
CA LEU A 137 17.32 -19.99 -16.14
C LEU A 137 18.13 -21.05 -16.91
N GLN A 138 19.45 -20.87 -17.11
CA GLN A 138 20.30 -21.89 -17.76
C GLN A 138 20.30 -23.21 -16.97
N GLN A 139 20.24 -23.16 -15.65
CA GLN A 139 20.11 -24.37 -14.81
C GLN A 139 18.76 -25.06 -14.99
N ALA A 140 17.67 -24.30 -15.14
CA ALA A 140 16.35 -24.83 -15.46
C ALA A 140 16.34 -25.51 -16.84
N ILE A 141 16.90 -24.85 -17.87
CA ILE A 141 17.01 -25.38 -19.23
C ILE A 141 17.85 -26.69 -19.25
N ALA A 142 18.96 -26.73 -18.51
CA ALA A 142 19.80 -27.93 -18.44
C ALA A 142 19.07 -29.14 -17.83
N ARG A 143 18.00 -28.90 -17.06
CA ARG A 143 17.19 -29.94 -16.38
C ARG A 143 15.83 -30.15 -17.03
N GLN A 144 15.47 -29.40 -18.07
CA GLN A 144 14.12 -29.44 -18.67
C GLN A 144 13.69 -30.84 -19.16
N GLY A 145 14.65 -31.71 -19.46
CA GLY A 145 14.37 -33.11 -19.82
C GLY A 145 13.71 -33.92 -18.70
N ASN A 146 13.79 -33.47 -17.45
CA ASN A 146 13.10 -34.07 -16.30
C ASN A 146 11.72 -33.46 -16.05
N ALA A 147 11.37 -32.37 -16.75
CA ALA A 147 10.14 -31.63 -16.55
C ALA A 147 9.02 -32.15 -17.45
N SER A 148 7.76 -32.00 -17.00
CA SER A 148 6.58 -32.26 -17.82
C SER A 148 6.50 -31.31 -19.02
N PRO A 149 5.71 -31.62 -20.07
CA PRO A 149 5.53 -30.73 -21.21
C PRO A 149 5.02 -29.33 -20.82
N ARG A 150 4.15 -29.23 -19.81
CA ARG A 150 3.65 -27.97 -19.25
C ARG A 150 4.80 -27.17 -18.62
N GLU A 151 5.62 -27.80 -17.79
CA GLU A 151 6.77 -27.16 -17.15
C GLU A 151 7.84 -26.72 -18.14
N GLN A 152 8.06 -27.52 -19.20
CA GLN A 152 8.92 -27.13 -20.32
C GLN A 152 8.40 -25.86 -21.02
N GLY A 153 7.07 -25.70 -21.12
CA GLY A 153 6.42 -24.47 -21.61
C GLY A 153 6.78 -23.25 -20.77
N TYR A 154 6.70 -23.37 -19.44
CA TYR A 154 7.12 -22.28 -18.51
C TYR A 154 8.60 -21.93 -18.66
N ILE A 155 9.48 -22.92 -18.75
CA ILE A 155 10.92 -22.70 -18.93
C ILE A 155 11.20 -22.01 -20.27
N SER A 156 10.55 -22.47 -21.34
CA SER A 156 10.71 -21.91 -22.69
C SER A 156 10.17 -20.47 -22.77
N ALA A 157 9.04 -20.19 -22.11
CA ALA A 157 8.49 -18.84 -22.06
C ALA A 157 9.44 -17.89 -21.32
N LEU A 158 9.97 -18.29 -20.14
CA LEU A 158 10.89 -17.46 -19.35
C LEU A 158 12.21 -17.21 -20.09
N ALA A 159 12.64 -18.09 -21.01
CA ALA A 159 13.83 -17.90 -21.83
C ALA A 159 13.75 -16.64 -22.73
N ASN A 160 12.56 -16.11 -22.99
CA ASN A 160 12.40 -14.85 -23.72
C ASN A 160 12.65 -13.61 -22.86
N ARG A 161 12.62 -13.73 -21.52
CA ARG A 161 12.82 -12.62 -20.58
C ARG A 161 14.28 -12.25 -20.37
N TYR A 162 15.23 -13.17 -20.64
CA TYR A 162 16.66 -13.02 -20.36
C TYR A 162 17.51 -13.52 -21.52
N ASN A 163 18.48 -12.71 -21.98
CA ASN A 163 19.36 -13.01 -23.10
C ASN A 163 20.85 -13.13 -22.73
N GLY A 164 21.20 -13.00 -21.42
CA GLY A 164 22.57 -13.04 -20.93
C GLY A 164 23.36 -11.74 -21.13
N ASP A 165 22.84 -10.74 -21.84
CA ASP A 165 23.46 -9.42 -21.96
C ASP A 165 22.90 -8.47 -20.91
N VAL A 166 23.73 -8.15 -19.91
CA VAL A 166 23.38 -7.27 -18.80
C VAL A 166 23.08 -5.82 -19.20
N ASN A 167 23.53 -5.42 -20.40
CA ASN A 167 23.38 -4.05 -20.91
C ASN A 167 22.23 -3.92 -21.93
N SER A 168 21.57 -5.01 -22.30
CA SER A 168 20.50 -4.98 -23.29
C SER A 168 19.31 -4.15 -22.81
N ASP A 169 18.59 -3.50 -23.77
CA ASP A 169 17.28 -2.91 -23.47
C ASP A 169 16.31 -4.01 -23.02
N ARG A 170 15.65 -3.81 -21.89
CA ARG A 170 14.68 -4.76 -21.37
C ARG A 170 13.35 -4.72 -22.10
N THR A 171 13.00 -3.60 -22.72
CA THR A 171 11.67 -3.44 -23.33
C THR A 171 11.34 -4.56 -24.33
N PRO A 172 12.22 -4.94 -25.29
CA PRO A 172 11.94 -6.06 -26.18
C PRO A 172 11.83 -7.41 -25.46
N LEU A 173 12.59 -7.60 -24.37
CA LEU A 173 12.58 -8.85 -23.60
C LEU A 173 11.28 -8.97 -22.76
N ASP A 174 10.81 -7.88 -22.17
CA ASP A 174 9.59 -7.88 -21.40
C ASP A 174 8.35 -8.09 -22.30
N LEU A 175 8.37 -7.52 -23.54
CA LEU A 175 7.34 -7.78 -24.55
C LEU A 175 7.35 -9.25 -25.01
N ALA A 176 8.52 -9.80 -25.33
CA ALA A 176 8.65 -11.20 -25.75
C ALA A 176 8.25 -12.18 -24.64
N TRP A 177 8.52 -11.83 -23.36
CA TRP A 177 8.05 -12.59 -22.21
C TRP A 177 6.52 -12.58 -22.11
N ALA A 178 5.88 -11.41 -22.26
CA ALA A 178 4.43 -11.30 -22.22
C ALA A 178 3.76 -12.09 -23.36
N GLU A 179 4.31 -12.02 -24.58
CA GLU A 179 3.84 -12.80 -25.73
C GLU A 179 3.95 -14.31 -25.46
N ALA A 180 5.13 -14.79 -25.03
CA ALA A 180 5.36 -16.20 -24.76
C ALA A 180 4.49 -16.74 -23.60
N MET A 181 4.22 -15.94 -22.57
CA MET A 181 3.29 -16.32 -21.50
C MET A 181 1.84 -16.34 -21.97
N GLY A 182 1.45 -15.44 -22.89
CA GLY A 182 0.15 -15.48 -23.55
C GLY A 182 -0.06 -16.76 -24.37
N GLU A 183 0.95 -17.18 -25.13
CA GLU A 183 0.95 -18.45 -25.87
C GLU A 183 0.83 -19.65 -24.92
N LEU A 184 1.58 -19.65 -23.81
CA LEU A 184 1.51 -20.71 -22.81
C LEU A 184 0.11 -20.79 -22.17
N ALA A 185 -0.44 -19.65 -21.76
CA ALA A 185 -1.79 -19.59 -21.16
C ALA A 185 -2.90 -20.02 -22.15
N ALA A 186 -2.70 -19.78 -23.45
CA ALA A 186 -3.60 -20.25 -24.49
C ALA A 186 -3.46 -21.76 -24.75
N ALA A 187 -2.24 -22.32 -24.66
CA ALA A 187 -1.96 -23.74 -24.83
C ALA A 187 -2.47 -24.60 -23.66
N TYR A 188 -2.50 -24.03 -22.45
CA TYR A 188 -2.98 -24.66 -21.20
C TYR A 188 -4.10 -23.82 -20.58
N PRO A 189 -5.30 -23.81 -21.19
CA PRO A 189 -6.39 -22.94 -20.74
C PRO A 189 -6.91 -23.26 -19.32
N GLU A 190 -6.61 -24.41 -18.76
CA GLU A 190 -6.92 -24.80 -17.38
C GLU A 190 -5.84 -24.37 -16.36
N ASP A 191 -4.70 -23.84 -16.82
CA ASP A 191 -3.63 -23.39 -15.95
C ASP A 191 -3.83 -21.93 -15.54
N MET A 192 -4.50 -21.71 -14.40
CA MET A 192 -4.80 -20.37 -13.89
C MET A 192 -3.54 -19.63 -13.46
N THR A 193 -2.48 -20.34 -13.07
CA THR A 193 -1.18 -19.73 -12.76
C THR A 193 -0.52 -19.16 -14.03
N ALA A 194 -0.57 -19.89 -15.16
CA ALA A 194 -0.04 -19.38 -16.44
C ALA A 194 -0.79 -18.10 -16.87
N ALA A 195 -2.12 -18.09 -16.75
CA ALA A 195 -2.94 -16.92 -17.06
C ALA A 195 -2.64 -15.73 -16.13
N SER A 196 -2.40 -15.97 -14.83
CA SER A 196 -2.03 -14.93 -13.87
C SER A 196 -0.64 -14.35 -14.13
N ILE A 197 0.35 -15.18 -14.45
CA ILE A 197 1.70 -14.73 -14.81
C ILE A 197 1.70 -14.00 -16.17
N TYR A 198 0.83 -14.39 -17.10
CA TYR A 198 0.62 -13.63 -18.34
C TYR A 198 0.11 -12.21 -18.04
N ALA A 199 -0.87 -12.07 -17.16
CA ALA A 199 -1.35 -10.76 -16.73
C ALA A 199 -0.23 -9.92 -16.10
N GLU A 200 0.58 -10.50 -15.20
CA GLU A 200 1.75 -9.85 -14.62
C GLU A 200 2.76 -9.41 -15.70
N ALA A 201 3.04 -10.29 -16.66
CA ALA A 201 3.98 -9.99 -17.74
C ALA A 201 3.50 -8.80 -18.59
N LEU A 202 2.20 -8.71 -18.90
CA LEU A 202 1.61 -7.55 -19.57
C LEU A 202 1.73 -6.29 -18.70
N MET A 203 1.43 -6.37 -17.41
CA MET A 203 1.55 -5.23 -16.50
C MET A 203 2.99 -4.71 -16.41
N ASN A 204 3.99 -5.58 -16.46
CA ASN A 204 5.40 -5.21 -16.48
C ASN A 204 5.84 -4.48 -17.76
N THR A 205 5.09 -4.56 -18.86
CA THR A 205 5.38 -3.79 -20.08
C THR A 205 4.98 -2.32 -19.99
N MET A 206 4.07 -2.00 -19.04
CA MET A 206 3.52 -0.65 -18.84
C MET A 206 3.27 -0.37 -17.34
N PRO A 207 4.26 -0.54 -16.45
CA PRO A 207 4.06 -0.50 -15.01
C PRO A 207 3.44 0.83 -14.57
N TRP A 208 2.32 0.75 -13.80
CA TRP A 208 1.52 1.86 -13.29
C TRP A 208 0.86 2.75 -14.36
N ASN A 209 1.03 2.44 -15.64
CA ASN A 209 0.49 3.21 -16.76
C ASN A 209 -0.67 2.46 -17.43
N TYR A 210 -1.66 2.02 -16.63
CA TYR A 210 -2.76 1.16 -17.07
C TYR A 210 -3.94 1.95 -17.62
N TRP A 211 -4.12 3.19 -17.17
CA TRP A 211 -5.24 4.05 -17.49
C TRP A 211 -4.74 5.35 -18.11
N SER A 212 -5.52 5.95 -19.00
CA SER A 212 -5.29 7.32 -19.47
C SER A 212 -5.83 8.32 -18.45
N ASP A 213 -5.46 9.60 -18.59
CA ASP A 213 -5.88 10.68 -17.67
C ASP A 213 -7.41 10.86 -17.62
N ASP A 214 -8.12 10.49 -18.68
CA ASP A 214 -9.58 10.48 -18.76
C ASP A 214 -10.21 9.16 -18.25
N GLY A 215 -9.40 8.25 -17.70
CA GLY A 215 -9.85 7.00 -17.08
C GLY A 215 -10.22 5.89 -18.08
N ILE A 216 -9.74 5.97 -19.31
CA ILE A 216 -9.93 4.91 -20.32
C ILE A 216 -8.83 3.86 -20.16
N ALA A 217 -9.21 2.59 -20.11
CA ALA A 217 -8.27 1.48 -20.06
C ALA A 217 -7.45 1.40 -21.35
N LYS A 218 -6.14 1.21 -21.24
CA LYS A 218 -5.31 0.88 -22.40
C LYS A 218 -5.64 -0.52 -22.92
N PRO A 219 -5.35 -0.82 -24.20
CA PRO A 219 -5.65 -2.14 -24.78
C PRO A 219 -5.07 -3.29 -23.95
N GLU A 220 -3.82 -3.16 -23.49
CA GLU A 220 -3.15 -4.15 -22.67
C GLU A 220 -3.81 -4.27 -21.28
N THR A 221 -4.29 -3.18 -20.70
CA THR A 221 -5.04 -3.19 -19.43
C THR A 221 -6.33 -3.99 -19.58
N SER A 222 -7.04 -3.84 -20.70
CA SER A 222 -8.23 -4.62 -20.97
C SER A 222 -7.92 -6.12 -21.08
N ALA A 223 -6.78 -6.48 -21.68
CA ALA A 223 -6.32 -7.87 -21.73
C ALA A 223 -5.93 -8.42 -20.35
N VAL A 224 -5.24 -7.61 -19.52
CA VAL A 224 -4.93 -7.96 -18.12
C VAL A 224 -6.20 -8.25 -17.34
N ILE A 225 -7.17 -7.33 -17.37
CA ILE A 225 -8.44 -7.48 -16.64
C ILE A 225 -9.20 -8.72 -17.12
N ALA A 226 -9.29 -8.95 -18.43
CA ALA A 226 -9.97 -10.13 -18.97
C ALA A 226 -9.31 -11.45 -18.58
N ALA A 227 -7.98 -11.49 -18.54
CA ALA A 227 -7.24 -12.67 -18.07
C ALA A 227 -7.49 -12.93 -16.57
N LEU A 228 -7.45 -11.87 -15.74
CA LEU A 228 -7.67 -11.99 -14.31
C LEU A 228 -9.13 -12.30 -13.95
N ASP A 229 -10.10 -11.72 -14.63
CA ASP A 229 -11.53 -12.08 -14.48
C ASP A 229 -11.74 -13.58 -14.71
N ARG A 230 -11.17 -14.11 -15.81
CA ARG A 230 -11.25 -15.53 -16.10
C ARG A 230 -10.60 -16.40 -15.02
N VAL A 231 -9.44 -16.00 -14.50
CA VAL A 231 -8.79 -16.72 -13.40
C VAL A 231 -9.68 -16.73 -12.16
N LEU A 232 -10.21 -15.56 -11.77
CA LEU A 232 -11.02 -15.42 -10.56
C LEU A 232 -12.41 -16.08 -10.68
N ASP A 233 -12.93 -16.26 -11.88
CA ASP A 233 -14.15 -17.05 -12.14
C ASP A 233 -13.93 -18.55 -11.87
N VAL A 234 -12.73 -19.08 -12.14
CA VAL A 234 -12.37 -20.50 -11.97
C VAL A 234 -11.75 -20.77 -10.61
N GLU A 235 -10.79 -19.95 -10.21
CA GLU A 235 -10.06 -20.01 -8.95
C GLU A 235 -10.20 -18.70 -8.17
N PRO A 236 -11.34 -18.48 -7.48
CA PRO A 236 -11.64 -17.21 -6.81
C PRO A 236 -10.61 -16.77 -5.74
N ASN A 237 -9.80 -17.72 -5.27
CA ASN A 237 -8.79 -17.51 -4.24
C ASN A 237 -7.35 -17.64 -4.78
N HIS A 238 -7.13 -17.43 -6.09
CA HIS A 238 -5.77 -17.41 -6.65
C HIS A 238 -5.02 -16.15 -6.17
N PRO A 239 -3.95 -16.28 -5.35
CA PRO A 239 -3.36 -15.13 -4.65
C PRO A 239 -2.75 -14.09 -5.59
N LEU A 240 -2.04 -14.52 -6.66
CA LEU A 240 -1.50 -13.59 -7.65
C LEU A 240 -2.61 -12.88 -8.42
N ALA A 241 -3.66 -13.59 -8.82
CA ALA A 241 -4.74 -12.97 -9.57
C ALA A 241 -5.48 -11.91 -8.75
N LEU A 242 -5.77 -12.17 -7.48
CA LEU A 242 -6.37 -11.19 -6.56
C LEU A 242 -5.48 -9.96 -6.38
N HIS A 243 -4.17 -10.17 -6.18
CA HIS A 243 -3.19 -9.11 -6.03
C HIS A 243 -3.14 -8.19 -7.26
N LEU A 244 -2.95 -8.79 -8.44
CA LEU A 244 -2.86 -8.03 -9.69
C LEU A 244 -4.18 -7.37 -10.09
N TYR A 245 -5.32 -7.98 -9.74
CA TYR A 245 -6.64 -7.41 -9.99
C TYR A 245 -6.85 -6.11 -9.22
N ILE A 246 -6.38 -6.07 -7.97
CA ILE A 246 -6.36 -4.86 -7.17
C ILE A 246 -5.51 -3.80 -7.87
N HIS A 247 -4.25 -4.10 -8.19
CA HIS A 247 -3.35 -3.16 -8.86
C HIS A 247 -3.87 -2.67 -10.22
N ALA A 248 -4.56 -3.53 -10.98
CA ALA A 248 -5.13 -3.14 -12.26
C ALA A 248 -6.29 -2.15 -12.13
N LEU A 249 -7.05 -2.20 -11.02
CA LEU A 249 -8.29 -1.45 -10.84
C LEU A 249 -8.21 -0.29 -9.86
N GLU A 250 -7.23 -0.28 -8.95
CA GLU A 250 -7.13 0.75 -7.90
C GLU A 250 -7.03 2.19 -8.44
N ALA A 251 -6.34 2.39 -9.58
CA ALA A 251 -6.22 3.69 -10.24
C ALA A 251 -7.38 4.00 -11.19
N SER A 252 -8.32 3.07 -11.39
CA SER A 252 -9.46 3.24 -12.30
C SER A 252 -10.52 4.19 -11.75
N ASN A 253 -11.46 4.58 -12.61
CA ASN A 253 -12.67 5.29 -12.20
C ASN A 253 -13.71 4.39 -11.52
N ASP A 254 -13.52 3.06 -11.53
CA ASP A 254 -14.39 2.08 -10.87
C ASP A 254 -13.57 1.09 -10.01
N PRO A 255 -12.92 1.57 -8.93
CA PRO A 255 -12.15 0.72 -8.02
C PRO A 255 -13.04 -0.27 -7.25
N GLY A 256 -14.32 0.03 -7.08
CA GLY A 256 -15.31 -0.81 -6.40
C GLY A 256 -15.46 -2.19 -7.05
N ARG A 257 -15.16 -2.33 -8.33
CA ARG A 257 -15.12 -3.62 -9.03
C ARG A 257 -14.15 -4.62 -8.38
N ALA A 258 -13.07 -4.14 -7.76
CA ALA A 258 -12.09 -4.99 -7.07
C ALA A 258 -12.42 -5.24 -5.58
N GLU A 259 -13.52 -4.70 -5.03
CA GLU A 259 -13.83 -4.80 -3.60
C GLU A 259 -13.96 -6.25 -3.13
N ALA A 260 -14.67 -7.10 -3.89
CA ALA A 260 -14.78 -8.52 -3.57
C ALA A 260 -13.43 -9.27 -3.62
N ALA A 261 -12.52 -8.87 -4.50
CA ALA A 261 -11.18 -9.42 -4.57
C ALA A 261 -10.34 -8.98 -3.35
N ALA A 262 -10.46 -7.72 -2.95
CA ALA A 262 -9.82 -7.19 -1.75
C ALA A 262 -10.31 -7.91 -0.47
N ASP A 263 -11.61 -8.10 -0.31
CA ASP A 263 -12.18 -8.84 0.83
C ASP A 263 -11.68 -10.29 0.90
N ARG A 264 -11.53 -10.96 -0.23
CA ARG A 264 -10.98 -12.33 -0.28
C ARG A 264 -9.50 -12.37 0.08
N LEU A 265 -8.70 -11.46 -0.47
CA LEU A 265 -7.24 -11.43 -0.24
C LEU A 265 -6.90 -11.10 1.21
N ALA A 266 -7.71 -10.30 1.90
CA ALA A 266 -7.46 -9.77 3.25
C ALA A 266 -7.02 -10.82 4.30
N ASN A 267 -7.42 -12.08 4.14
CA ASN A 267 -7.10 -13.17 5.07
C ASN A 267 -6.57 -14.43 4.38
N LEU A 268 -6.29 -14.35 3.07
CA LEU A 268 -5.92 -15.54 2.28
C LEU A 268 -4.50 -16.01 2.58
N VAL A 269 -3.55 -15.08 2.74
CA VAL A 269 -2.13 -15.32 2.97
C VAL A 269 -1.65 -14.47 4.15
N PRO A 270 -2.07 -14.81 5.38
CA PRO A 270 -1.82 -13.98 6.56
C PRO A 270 -0.33 -13.87 6.95
N GLY A 271 0.55 -14.72 6.43
CA GLY A 271 1.99 -14.68 6.66
C GLY A 271 2.79 -13.83 5.65
N ALA A 272 2.13 -13.24 4.65
CA ALA A 272 2.80 -12.41 3.64
C ALA A 272 2.34 -10.96 3.77
N GLY A 273 3.15 -10.11 4.42
CA GLY A 273 2.78 -8.74 4.80
C GLY A 273 2.25 -7.90 3.64
N HIS A 274 2.88 -7.96 2.46
CA HIS A 274 2.40 -7.20 1.30
C HIS A 274 1.01 -7.67 0.82
N LEU A 275 0.71 -8.99 0.82
CA LEU A 275 -0.62 -9.49 0.46
C LEU A 275 -1.68 -9.14 1.52
N VAL A 276 -1.30 -9.02 2.79
CA VAL A 276 -2.17 -8.53 3.87
C VAL A 276 -2.49 -7.03 3.69
N HIS A 277 -1.52 -6.25 3.21
CA HIS A 277 -1.68 -4.84 2.88
C HIS A 277 -2.58 -4.61 1.66
N MET A 278 -2.45 -5.42 0.61
CA MET A 278 -3.02 -5.20 -0.72
C MET A 278 -4.53 -4.91 -0.82
N PRO A 279 -5.40 -5.35 0.07
CA PRO A 279 -6.80 -4.90 0.09
C PRO A 279 -6.99 -3.40 0.34
N SER A 280 -6.03 -2.76 1.01
CA SER A 280 -6.16 -1.39 1.53
C SER A 280 -6.30 -0.30 0.47
N PRO A 281 -5.58 -0.34 -0.67
CA PRO A 281 -5.84 0.54 -1.79
C PRO A 281 -7.32 0.62 -2.16
N ILE A 282 -7.94 -0.52 -2.42
CA ILE A 282 -9.37 -0.59 -2.77
C ILE A 282 -10.23 -0.10 -1.60
N PHE A 283 -9.95 -0.53 -0.36
CA PHE A 283 -10.71 -0.08 0.79
C PHE A 283 -10.67 1.44 0.97
N CYS A 284 -9.52 2.09 0.74
CA CYS A 284 -9.43 3.54 0.76
C CYS A 284 -10.23 4.17 -0.39
N ARG A 285 -10.16 3.62 -1.59
CA ARG A 285 -10.87 4.12 -2.76
C ARG A 285 -12.38 4.01 -2.66
N VAL A 286 -12.90 3.04 -1.88
CA VAL A 286 -14.35 2.89 -1.61
C VAL A 286 -14.76 3.44 -0.24
N GLY A 287 -13.85 4.10 0.49
CA GLY A 287 -14.15 4.79 1.75
C GLY A 287 -14.20 3.89 2.99
N ARG A 288 -13.65 2.68 2.92
CA ARG A 288 -13.54 1.72 4.06
C ARG A 288 -12.23 1.93 4.83
N TYR A 289 -11.95 3.17 5.25
CA TYR A 289 -10.66 3.55 5.86
C TYR A 289 -10.30 2.75 7.12
N ASN A 290 -11.28 2.41 7.98
CA ASN A 290 -11.00 1.61 9.18
C ASN A 290 -10.46 0.22 8.82
N VAL A 291 -11.07 -0.44 7.82
CA VAL A 291 -10.62 -1.77 7.40
C VAL A 291 -9.23 -1.69 6.76
N ALA A 292 -8.96 -0.62 5.99
CA ALA A 292 -7.64 -0.33 5.44
C ALA A 292 -6.59 -0.12 6.55
N ALA A 293 -6.89 0.65 7.59
CA ALA A 293 -6.00 0.87 8.72
C ALA A 293 -5.68 -0.45 9.45
N LEU A 294 -6.70 -1.26 9.76
CA LEU A 294 -6.52 -2.56 10.42
C LEU A 294 -5.72 -3.55 9.58
N ALA A 295 -5.91 -3.57 8.24
CA ALA A 295 -5.13 -4.42 7.36
C ALA A 295 -3.65 -4.02 7.36
N ASN A 296 -3.34 -2.72 7.33
CA ASN A 296 -1.96 -2.22 7.35
C ASN A 296 -1.28 -2.39 8.71
N GLN A 297 -2.02 -2.29 9.82
CA GLN A 297 -1.48 -2.64 11.13
C GLN A 297 -1.02 -4.10 11.14
N ARG A 298 -1.90 -5.03 10.68
CA ARG A 298 -1.54 -6.45 10.58
C ARG A 298 -0.39 -6.70 9.61
N ALA A 299 -0.36 -6.03 8.47
CA ALA A 299 0.71 -6.15 7.49
C ALA A 299 2.06 -5.74 8.10
N ALA A 300 2.10 -4.63 8.82
CA ALA A 300 3.30 -4.15 9.49
C ALA A 300 3.76 -5.12 10.60
N ASP A 301 2.83 -5.71 11.37
CA ASP A 301 3.17 -6.69 12.42
C ASP A 301 3.75 -7.99 11.81
N VAL A 302 3.21 -8.44 10.67
CA VAL A 302 3.71 -9.60 9.90
C VAL A 302 5.11 -9.32 9.37
N ASP A 303 5.34 -8.13 8.80
CA ASP A 303 6.64 -7.74 8.28
C ASP A 303 7.69 -7.62 9.39
N GLU A 304 7.34 -7.08 10.56
CA GLU A 304 8.25 -7.03 11.71
C GLU A 304 8.66 -8.43 12.18
N ALA A 305 7.70 -9.34 12.28
CA ALA A 305 7.99 -10.73 12.65
C ALA A 305 8.91 -11.41 11.63
N TYR A 306 8.65 -11.21 10.32
CA TYR A 306 9.50 -11.71 9.24
C TYR A 306 10.91 -11.11 9.29
N ILE A 307 11.02 -9.78 9.38
CA ILE A 307 12.31 -9.07 9.41
C ILE A 307 13.15 -9.53 10.60
N ALA A 308 12.52 -9.70 11.77
CA ALA A 308 13.20 -10.16 12.98
C ALA A 308 13.66 -11.63 12.86
N ALA A 309 12.80 -12.51 12.33
CA ALA A 309 13.11 -13.94 12.20
C ALA A 309 14.22 -14.23 11.18
N CYS A 310 14.27 -13.46 10.09
CA CYS A 310 15.20 -13.67 8.97
C CYS A 310 16.38 -12.71 8.96
N ASN A 311 16.45 -11.74 9.90
CA ASN A 311 17.38 -10.60 9.82
C ASN A 311 17.37 -9.98 8.42
N ALA A 312 16.16 -9.82 7.85
CA ALA A 312 15.96 -9.43 6.47
C ALA A 312 16.54 -8.05 6.19
N GLN A 313 17.23 -7.93 5.07
CA GLN A 313 17.87 -6.71 4.59
C GLN A 313 17.44 -6.45 3.15
N GLY A 314 17.74 -5.25 2.63
CA GLY A 314 17.53 -4.92 1.22
C GLY A 314 16.20 -4.24 0.95
N PHE A 315 15.67 -4.47 -0.25
CA PHE A 315 14.57 -3.68 -0.82
C PHE A 315 13.24 -3.85 -0.06
N TYR A 316 12.87 -5.07 0.30
CA TYR A 316 11.58 -5.34 0.95
C TYR A 316 11.44 -4.63 2.30
N PRO A 317 12.35 -4.79 3.28
CA PRO A 317 12.27 -4.03 4.53
C PRO A 317 12.53 -2.54 4.39
N ALA A 318 13.16 -2.10 3.29
CA ALA A 318 13.44 -0.67 3.07
C ALA A 318 12.27 0.08 2.42
N LEU A 319 11.41 -0.59 1.69
CA LEU A 319 10.29 0.02 0.95
C LEU A 319 8.92 -0.50 1.40
N TYR A 320 8.66 -1.82 1.30
CA TYR A 320 7.31 -2.36 1.54
C TYR A 320 6.86 -2.25 3.00
N TYR A 321 7.75 -2.52 3.95
CA TYR A 321 7.44 -2.38 5.36
C TYR A 321 7.14 -0.92 5.77
N PRO A 322 7.97 0.10 5.45
CA PRO A 322 7.60 1.50 5.68
C PRO A 322 6.35 1.93 4.92
N HIS A 323 6.11 1.41 3.72
CA HIS A 323 4.90 1.68 2.94
C HIS A 323 3.62 1.20 3.66
N ASN A 324 3.62 0.01 4.24
CA ASN A 324 2.50 -0.50 5.02
C ASN A 324 2.17 0.41 6.21
N ILE A 325 3.20 0.87 6.94
CA ILE A 325 3.02 1.82 8.04
C ILE A 325 2.53 3.18 7.53
N HIS A 326 3.04 3.64 6.39
CA HIS A 326 2.61 4.88 5.76
C HIS A 326 1.14 4.81 5.32
N PHE A 327 0.70 3.66 4.85
CA PHE A 327 -0.71 3.42 4.51
C PHE A 327 -1.60 3.40 5.76
N LEU A 328 -1.14 2.80 6.87
CA LEU A 328 -1.82 2.87 8.17
C LEU A 328 -2.01 4.34 8.60
N TRP A 329 -0.95 5.14 8.48
CA TRP A 329 -1.01 6.58 8.76
C TRP A 329 -2.05 7.29 7.88
N ALA A 330 -2.05 7.06 6.57
CA ALA A 330 -2.98 7.73 5.66
C ALA A 330 -4.44 7.35 5.94
N ALA A 331 -4.72 6.06 6.13
CA ALA A 331 -6.07 5.58 6.42
C ALA A 331 -6.59 6.09 7.78
N SER A 332 -5.77 6.07 8.82
CA SER A 332 -6.13 6.61 10.15
C SER A 332 -6.31 8.13 10.13
N THR A 333 -5.53 8.85 9.32
CA THR A 333 -5.68 10.29 9.10
C THR A 333 -7.04 10.64 8.48
N MET A 334 -7.46 9.89 7.47
CA MET A 334 -8.76 10.08 6.81
C MET A 334 -9.93 9.79 7.76
N GLN A 335 -9.72 8.95 8.75
CA GLN A 335 -10.74 8.54 9.73
C GLN A 335 -10.74 9.37 11.02
N GLY A 336 -9.86 10.36 11.16
CA GLY A 336 -9.81 11.19 12.38
C GLY A 336 -9.20 10.50 13.60
N GLN A 337 -8.44 9.41 13.41
CA GLN A 337 -7.72 8.69 14.49
C GLN A 337 -6.35 9.33 14.72
N SER A 338 -6.31 10.44 15.46
CA SER A 338 -5.10 11.24 15.64
C SER A 338 -3.98 10.48 16.33
N ALA A 339 -4.29 9.69 17.36
CA ALA A 339 -3.29 8.92 18.10
C ALA A 339 -2.61 7.89 17.19
N VAL A 340 -3.37 7.07 16.46
CA VAL A 340 -2.84 6.04 15.53
C VAL A 340 -2.06 6.69 14.41
N SER A 341 -2.56 7.79 13.84
CA SER A 341 -1.88 8.52 12.76
C SER A 341 -0.52 9.06 13.21
N ILE A 342 -0.45 9.76 14.35
CA ILE A 342 0.80 10.36 14.84
C ILE A 342 1.81 9.26 15.22
N GLU A 343 1.37 8.19 15.87
CA GLU A 343 2.22 7.04 16.22
C GLU A 343 2.78 6.37 14.95
N SER A 344 1.93 6.07 13.96
CA SER A 344 2.36 5.48 12.69
C SER A 344 3.33 6.37 11.93
N ALA A 345 3.09 7.69 11.93
CA ALA A 345 4.00 8.67 11.35
C ALA A 345 5.40 8.63 11.97
N ARG A 346 5.49 8.55 13.30
CA ARG A 346 6.75 8.41 14.03
C ARG A 346 7.43 7.06 13.73
N ARG A 347 6.65 5.98 13.65
CA ARG A 347 7.13 4.63 13.31
C ARG A 347 7.72 4.57 11.89
N VAL A 348 7.10 5.25 10.90
CA VAL A 348 7.66 5.36 9.55
C VAL A 348 9.04 5.98 9.58
N VAL A 349 9.23 7.13 10.22
CA VAL A 349 10.52 7.84 10.28
C VAL A 349 11.60 7.02 10.99
N ALA A 350 11.24 6.30 12.04
CA ALA A 350 12.18 5.44 12.78
C ALA A 350 12.77 4.34 11.88
N ASN A 351 12.04 3.93 10.86
CA ASN A 351 12.44 2.89 9.90
C ASN A 351 13.12 3.42 8.63
N VAL A 352 13.15 4.74 8.42
CA VAL A 352 13.80 5.38 7.25
C VAL A 352 15.00 6.21 7.69
N ARG A 353 16.19 5.58 7.69
CA ARG A 353 17.44 6.20 8.13
C ARG A 353 17.97 7.21 7.11
N VAL A 354 18.82 8.13 7.57
CA VAL A 354 19.45 9.15 6.72
C VAL A 354 20.22 8.53 5.56
N GLU A 355 20.96 7.45 5.80
CA GLU A 355 21.75 6.75 4.78
C GLU A 355 20.87 6.14 3.68
N GLN A 356 19.65 5.69 4.02
CA GLN A 356 18.69 5.18 3.04
C GLN A 356 18.18 6.31 2.15
N VAL A 357 17.87 7.49 2.72
CA VAL A 357 17.47 8.66 1.94
C VAL A 357 18.60 9.13 1.01
N GLN A 358 19.85 9.11 1.50
CA GLN A 358 21.02 9.47 0.67
C GLN A 358 21.22 8.49 -0.49
N ALA A 359 20.97 7.20 -0.28
CA ALA A 359 21.05 6.18 -1.32
C ALA A 359 19.85 6.22 -2.29
N PHE A 360 18.66 6.53 -1.76
CA PHE A 360 17.38 6.56 -2.49
C PHE A 360 16.60 7.85 -2.14
N PRO A 361 16.92 8.99 -2.77
CA PRO A 361 16.34 10.28 -2.42
C PRO A 361 14.81 10.34 -2.49
N THR A 362 14.19 9.51 -3.30
CA THR A 362 12.72 9.45 -3.41
C THR A 362 12.02 9.01 -2.12
N VAL A 363 12.72 8.36 -1.17
CA VAL A 363 12.14 7.99 0.14
C VAL A 363 12.23 9.11 1.18
N GLU A 364 12.76 10.30 0.81
CA GLU A 364 12.83 11.48 1.69
C GLU A 364 11.45 11.88 2.22
N PHE A 365 10.39 11.68 1.43
CA PHE A 365 9.03 12.04 1.82
C PHE A 365 8.56 11.35 3.11
N PHE A 366 9.00 10.15 3.40
CA PHE A 366 8.65 9.48 4.65
C PHE A 366 9.06 10.28 5.89
N ARG A 367 10.13 11.08 5.78
CA ARG A 367 10.59 11.92 6.88
C ARG A 367 9.71 13.13 7.14
N THR A 368 8.80 13.46 6.24
CA THR A 368 7.85 14.58 6.37
C THR A 368 6.54 14.18 7.07
N VAL A 369 6.25 12.88 7.09
CA VAL A 369 4.97 12.33 7.54
C VAL A 369 4.58 12.76 8.97
N PRO A 370 5.48 12.82 9.98
CA PRO A 370 5.13 13.32 11.31
C PRO A 370 4.63 14.76 11.31
N LEU A 371 5.30 15.67 10.57
CA LEU A 371 4.87 17.06 10.47
C LEU A 371 3.49 17.18 9.83
N LEU A 372 3.24 16.42 8.74
CA LEU A 372 1.94 16.41 8.06
C LEU A 372 0.82 15.87 8.96
N SER A 373 1.13 14.84 9.77
CA SER A 373 0.19 14.32 10.77
C SER A 373 -0.12 15.37 11.84
N LEU A 374 0.88 16.04 12.37
CA LEU A 374 0.71 17.09 13.38
C LEU A 374 -0.10 18.28 12.84
N VAL A 375 0.14 18.70 11.59
CA VAL A 375 -0.67 19.75 10.92
C VAL A 375 -2.12 19.31 10.83
N ARG A 376 -2.37 18.09 10.36
CA ARG A 376 -3.72 17.57 10.16
C ARG A 376 -4.56 17.60 11.45
N PHE A 377 -3.92 17.34 12.59
CA PHE A 377 -4.56 17.25 13.90
C PHE A 377 -4.36 18.47 14.80
N GLY A 378 -3.92 19.60 14.24
CA GLY A 378 -3.83 20.87 14.96
C GLY A 378 -2.84 20.88 16.14
N LYS A 379 -1.77 20.07 16.07
CA LYS A 379 -0.77 19.94 17.13
C LYS A 379 0.31 21.04 17.03
N TRP A 380 -0.12 22.29 17.12
CA TRP A 380 0.67 23.46 16.79
C TRP A 380 1.96 23.59 17.63
N ASP A 381 1.87 23.39 18.94
CA ASP A 381 3.04 23.48 19.82
C ASP A 381 4.07 22.37 19.54
N GLU A 382 3.57 21.16 19.20
CA GLU A 382 4.42 20.04 18.84
C GLU A 382 5.16 20.32 17.52
N ILE A 383 4.49 20.92 16.51
CA ILE A 383 5.11 21.33 15.25
C ILE A 383 6.25 22.32 15.49
N LEU A 384 6.04 23.34 16.34
CA LEU A 384 7.05 24.35 16.63
C LEU A 384 8.23 23.80 17.41
N ALA A 385 8.03 22.68 18.14
CA ALA A 385 9.08 21.95 18.85
C ALA A 385 9.85 20.95 17.98
N GLU A 386 9.36 20.61 16.77
CA GLU A 386 10.03 19.66 15.87
C GLU A 386 11.40 20.20 15.43
N PRO A 387 12.46 19.34 15.50
CA PRO A 387 13.80 19.76 15.12
C PRO A 387 13.88 20.10 13.63
N HIS A 388 14.84 20.97 13.29
CA HIS A 388 15.15 21.26 11.89
C HIS A 388 15.54 19.96 11.16
N PRO A 389 15.03 19.70 9.95
CA PRO A 389 15.43 18.55 9.16
C PRO A 389 16.92 18.52 8.84
N HIS A 390 17.43 17.35 8.46
CA HIS A 390 18.81 17.21 7.98
C HIS A 390 19.10 18.22 6.84
N GLU A 391 20.27 18.87 6.89
CA GLU A 391 20.60 19.99 5.99
C GLU A 391 20.50 19.66 4.49
N GLY A 392 20.74 18.40 4.10
CA GLY A 392 20.65 17.94 2.70
C GLY A 392 19.24 17.56 2.25
N PHE A 393 18.21 17.61 3.12
CA PHE A 393 16.85 17.16 2.81
C PHE A 393 15.94 18.35 2.54
N MET A 394 15.99 18.86 1.31
CA MET A 394 15.32 20.11 0.94
C MET A 394 13.81 19.95 0.78
N PHE A 395 13.33 18.78 0.41
CA PHE A 395 11.89 18.48 0.40
C PHE A 395 11.34 18.46 1.84
N ALA A 396 12.01 17.76 2.74
CA ALA A 396 11.62 17.73 4.16
C ALA A 396 11.70 19.14 4.79
N LYS A 397 12.69 19.95 4.41
CA LYS A 397 12.79 21.35 4.83
C LYS A 397 11.62 22.19 4.31
N SER A 398 11.16 21.96 3.09
CA SER A 398 9.97 22.64 2.54
C SER A 398 8.73 22.33 3.37
N VAL A 399 8.50 21.05 3.68
CA VAL A 399 7.37 20.65 4.51
C VAL A 399 7.50 21.17 5.95
N TRP A 400 8.71 21.28 6.49
CA TRP A 400 8.96 21.86 7.82
C TRP A 400 8.59 23.33 7.87
N HIS A 401 8.96 24.16 6.86
CA HIS A 401 8.53 25.54 6.77
C HIS A 401 7.01 25.68 6.58
N TYR A 402 6.41 24.80 5.76
CA TYR A 402 4.97 24.74 5.59
C TYR A 402 4.26 24.49 6.93
N ALA A 403 4.64 23.44 7.65
CA ALA A 403 4.00 23.06 8.89
C ALA A 403 4.10 24.14 9.97
N ARG A 404 5.29 24.75 10.12
CA ARG A 404 5.52 25.86 11.06
C ARG A 404 4.71 27.10 10.66
N GLY A 405 4.66 27.41 9.36
CA GLY A 405 3.86 28.52 8.85
C GLY A 405 2.39 28.36 9.16
N VAL A 406 1.82 27.15 8.97
CA VAL A 406 0.44 26.83 9.35
C VAL A 406 0.24 26.95 10.86
N ALA A 407 1.17 26.41 11.67
CA ALA A 407 1.09 26.50 13.13
C ALA A 407 1.09 27.96 13.62
N TYR A 408 1.98 28.79 13.09
CA TYR A 408 1.99 30.23 13.43
C TYR A 408 0.72 30.94 12.97
N ALA A 409 0.20 30.65 11.78
CA ALA A 409 -1.06 31.23 11.30
C ALA A 409 -2.23 30.84 12.23
N ALA A 410 -2.32 29.58 12.61
CA ALA A 410 -3.35 29.07 13.52
C ALA A 410 -3.30 29.69 14.93
N GLN A 411 -2.08 30.03 15.41
CA GLN A 411 -1.87 30.70 16.70
C GLN A 411 -2.01 32.24 16.62
N GLY A 412 -2.32 32.81 15.45
CA GLY A 412 -2.46 34.25 15.26
C GLY A 412 -1.15 35.01 15.04
N GLU A 413 -0.03 34.30 14.88
CA GLU A 413 1.32 34.84 14.70
C GLU A 413 1.61 35.14 13.23
N ALA A 414 0.82 36.05 12.63
CA ALA A 414 0.79 36.29 11.18
C ALA A 414 2.15 36.66 10.57
N ASP A 415 3.00 37.40 11.30
CA ASP A 415 4.32 37.83 10.77
C ASP A 415 5.30 36.64 10.71
N GLN A 416 5.24 35.73 11.70
CA GLN A 416 6.03 34.50 11.69
C GLN A 416 5.56 33.56 10.58
N ALA A 417 4.24 33.42 10.38
CA ALA A 417 3.69 32.63 9.28
C ALA A 417 4.15 33.14 7.91
N LYS A 418 4.16 34.47 7.69
CA LYS A 418 4.68 35.09 6.46
C LYS A 418 6.19 34.89 6.31
N ALA A 419 6.95 34.91 7.40
CA ALA A 419 8.39 34.63 7.37
C ALA A 419 8.67 33.19 6.93
N GLU A 420 7.93 32.21 7.46
CA GLU A 420 8.04 30.80 7.03
C GLU A 420 7.65 30.64 5.55
N LEU A 421 6.61 31.30 5.08
CA LEU A 421 6.22 31.31 3.66
C LEU A 421 7.32 31.89 2.76
N ALA A 422 8.00 32.97 3.21
CA ALA A 422 9.10 33.56 2.48
C ALA A 422 10.31 32.63 2.36
N LEU A 423 10.55 31.79 3.38
CA LEU A 423 11.60 30.76 3.37
C LEU A 423 11.20 29.54 2.53
N LEU A 424 9.92 29.20 2.50
CA LEU A 424 9.39 28.08 1.71
C LEU A 424 9.44 28.34 0.20
N ARG A 425 9.03 29.52 -0.26
CA ARG A 425 8.89 29.85 -1.68
C ARG A 425 10.09 29.52 -2.56
N PRO A 426 11.35 29.86 -2.21
CA PRO A 426 12.51 29.57 -3.08
C PRO A 426 12.83 28.06 -3.16
N LEU A 427 12.34 27.23 -2.23
CA LEU A 427 12.65 25.81 -2.21
C LEU A 427 11.97 25.02 -3.35
N ILE A 428 10.93 25.56 -3.98
CA ILE A 428 10.31 24.95 -5.16
C ILE A 428 11.30 24.79 -6.32
N ASP A 429 12.29 25.67 -6.42
CA ASP A 429 13.31 25.69 -7.45
C ASP A 429 14.63 25.05 -7.02
N ASP A 430 14.70 24.52 -5.79
CA ASP A 430 15.90 23.83 -5.30
C ASP A 430 16.25 22.62 -6.16
N VAL A 431 17.53 22.44 -6.43
CA VAL A 431 18.03 21.36 -7.29
C VAL A 431 17.67 19.98 -6.76
N SER A 432 17.62 19.80 -5.43
CA SER A 432 17.28 18.52 -4.81
C SER A 432 15.78 18.22 -4.92
N VAL A 433 14.92 19.25 -4.80
CA VAL A 433 13.47 19.12 -5.02
C VAL A 433 13.19 18.78 -6.49
N ARG A 434 13.80 19.50 -7.43
CA ARG A 434 13.65 19.22 -8.88
C ARG A 434 14.26 17.88 -9.28
N PHE A 435 15.26 17.39 -8.55
CA PHE A 435 15.79 16.06 -8.78
C PHE A 435 14.73 14.97 -8.52
N LEU A 436 13.86 15.16 -7.53
CA LEU A 436 12.74 14.23 -7.26
C LEU A 436 11.79 14.15 -8.45
N ASP A 437 11.50 15.27 -9.12
CA ASP A 437 10.66 15.29 -10.35
C ASP A 437 11.27 14.39 -11.44
N SER A 438 12.59 14.33 -11.53
CA SER A 438 13.30 13.47 -12.49
C SER A 438 13.24 11.98 -12.14
N ARG A 439 12.69 11.65 -10.98
CA ARG A 439 12.57 10.30 -10.40
C ARG A 439 11.12 9.87 -10.20
N ASP A 440 10.21 10.45 -10.96
CA ASP A 440 8.77 10.18 -10.92
C ASP A 440 8.12 10.52 -9.56
N TYR A 441 8.78 11.38 -8.74
CA TYR A 441 8.22 11.93 -7.52
C TYR A 441 8.01 13.44 -7.67
N PRO A 442 6.77 13.98 -7.71
CA PRO A 442 6.47 15.35 -8.14
C PRO A 442 6.80 16.39 -7.06
N GLY A 443 8.07 16.45 -6.64
CA GLY A 443 8.54 17.25 -5.51
C GLY A 443 8.23 18.74 -5.65
N SER A 444 8.47 19.34 -6.83
CA SER A 444 8.19 20.75 -7.06
C SER A 444 6.67 21.06 -7.02
N THR A 445 5.82 20.18 -7.56
CA THR A 445 4.36 20.36 -7.48
C THR A 445 3.87 20.29 -6.03
N LEU A 446 4.40 19.35 -5.23
CA LEU A 446 4.05 19.22 -3.82
C LEU A 446 4.49 20.41 -2.98
N VAL A 447 5.68 20.97 -3.24
CA VAL A 447 6.11 22.24 -2.63
C VAL A 447 5.22 23.40 -3.08
N GLY A 448 4.76 23.40 -4.34
CA GLY A 448 3.79 24.37 -4.85
C GLY A 448 2.44 24.30 -4.10
N ILE A 449 1.91 23.10 -3.86
CA ILE A 449 0.70 22.87 -3.05
C ILE A 449 0.91 23.40 -1.62
N ALA A 450 2.05 23.12 -1.01
CA ALA A 450 2.38 23.62 0.33
C ALA A 450 2.42 25.15 0.40
N ILE A 451 2.97 25.80 -0.62
CA ILE A 451 3.01 27.27 -0.73
C ILE A 451 1.59 27.85 -0.79
N ASP A 452 0.74 27.30 -1.67
CA ASP A 452 -0.61 27.82 -1.88
C ASP A 452 -1.50 27.59 -0.65
N LEU A 453 -1.39 26.39 -0.03
CA LEU A 453 -2.11 26.10 1.20
C LEU A 453 -1.69 27.00 2.36
N LEU A 454 -0.39 27.26 2.55
CA LEU A 454 0.08 28.18 3.59
C LEU A 454 -0.34 29.62 3.30
N GLN A 455 -0.29 30.05 2.04
CA GLN A 455 -0.76 31.39 1.65
C GLN A 455 -2.27 31.52 1.90
N GLY A 456 -3.04 30.52 1.54
CA GLY A 456 -4.48 30.45 1.79
C GLY A 456 -4.82 30.46 3.28
N GLU A 457 -4.06 29.69 4.09
CA GLU A 457 -4.25 29.65 5.54
C GLU A 457 -3.97 31.02 6.21
N ILE A 458 -2.90 31.71 5.82
CA ILE A 458 -2.59 33.06 6.31
C ILE A 458 -3.74 34.02 5.98
N ALA A 459 -4.28 33.99 4.77
CA ALA A 459 -5.41 34.81 4.36
C ALA A 459 -6.70 34.44 5.10
N TYR A 460 -6.97 33.16 5.24
CA TYR A 460 -8.14 32.63 5.97
C TYR A 460 -8.17 33.12 7.43
N ARG A 461 -7.04 32.97 8.15
CA ARG A 461 -6.92 33.43 9.54
C ARG A 461 -6.97 34.96 9.68
N ALA A 462 -6.62 35.70 8.62
CA ALA A 462 -6.79 37.15 8.57
C ALA A 462 -8.22 37.59 8.23
N GLY A 463 -9.15 36.68 7.92
CA GLY A 463 -10.51 36.97 7.48
C GLY A 463 -10.63 37.42 6.02
N ASP A 464 -9.55 37.34 5.25
CA ASP A 464 -9.56 37.60 3.80
C ASP A 464 -9.93 36.32 3.04
N TYR A 465 -11.21 35.97 3.12
CA TYR A 465 -11.71 34.74 2.50
C TYR A 465 -11.60 34.74 0.98
N THR A 466 -11.62 35.93 0.33
CA THR A 466 -11.43 36.03 -1.12
C THR A 466 -10.01 35.61 -1.51
N ALA A 467 -9.00 36.10 -0.83
CA ALA A 467 -7.61 35.70 -1.07
C ALA A 467 -7.35 34.23 -0.67
N ALA A 468 -8.00 33.75 0.40
CA ALA A 468 -7.91 32.37 0.83
C ALA A 468 -8.46 31.41 -0.23
N VAL A 469 -9.66 31.66 -0.75
CA VAL A 469 -10.31 30.88 -1.81
C VAL A 469 -9.41 30.81 -3.05
N ALA A 470 -8.91 31.96 -3.52
CA ALA A 470 -8.03 31.98 -4.70
C ALA A 470 -6.76 31.12 -4.52
N SER A 471 -6.14 31.17 -3.32
CA SER A 471 -4.96 30.35 -3.04
C SER A 471 -5.29 28.86 -2.92
N PHE A 472 -6.42 28.50 -2.33
CA PHE A 472 -6.84 27.11 -2.21
C PHE A 472 -7.30 26.51 -3.55
N GLU A 473 -7.86 27.30 -4.46
CA GLU A 473 -8.16 26.87 -5.84
C GLU A 473 -6.89 26.50 -6.59
N GLU A 474 -5.81 27.27 -6.44
CA GLU A 474 -4.49 26.93 -7.01
C GLU A 474 -3.93 25.63 -6.42
N ALA A 475 -4.06 25.43 -5.10
CA ALA A 475 -3.66 24.18 -4.46
C ALA A 475 -4.45 22.97 -4.99
N VAL A 476 -5.78 23.11 -5.14
CA VAL A 476 -6.65 22.09 -5.71
C VAL A 476 -6.25 21.77 -7.15
N ALA A 477 -6.01 22.79 -7.99
CA ALA A 477 -5.62 22.59 -9.39
C ALA A 477 -4.30 21.80 -9.50
N LYS A 478 -3.32 22.13 -8.63
CA LYS A 478 -2.05 21.39 -8.57
C LYS A 478 -2.25 19.95 -8.07
N GLN A 479 -3.06 19.75 -7.03
CA GLN A 479 -3.34 18.41 -6.51
C GLN A 479 -4.06 17.54 -7.54
N ASP A 480 -5.01 18.08 -8.29
CA ASP A 480 -5.72 17.37 -9.36
C ASP A 480 -4.83 16.98 -10.54
N SER A 481 -3.70 17.68 -10.73
CA SER A 481 -2.72 17.36 -11.77
C SER A 481 -1.75 16.24 -11.39
N LEU A 482 -1.78 15.77 -10.13
CA LEU A 482 -0.90 14.71 -9.67
C LEU A 482 -1.34 13.36 -10.26
N PRO A 483 -0.38 12.52 -10.67
CA PRO A 483 -0.72 11.15 -11.05
C PRO A 483 -1.21 10.36 -9.83
N TYR A 484 -1.95 9.28 -10.11
CA TYR A 484 -2.37 8.36 -9.07
C TYR A 484 -1.17 7.72 -8.36
N THR A 485 -1.22 7.65 -7.03
CA THR A 485 -0.29 6.90 -6.18
C THR A 485 -0.96 6.52 -4.86
N GLU A 486 -0.34 5.64 -4.14
CA GLU A 486 -0.84 5.08 -2.88
C GLU A 486 0.21 5.11 -1.76
N PRO A 487 -0.13 5.71 -0.63
CA PRO A 487 -1.19 6.72 -0.45
C PRO A 487 -1.05 7.93 -1.39
N PRO A 488 -2.05 8.81 -1.50
CA PRO A 488 -1.95 10.03 -2.29
C PRO A 488 -0.71 10.86 -1.93
N PHE A 489 -0.08 11.49 -2.92
CA PHE A 489 1.12 12.32 -2.72
C PHE A 489 0.93 13.43 -1.69
N TRP A 490 -0.27 14.04 -1.63
CA TRP A 490 -0.60 15.03 -0.61
C TRP A 490 -1.52 14.41 0.45
N TYR A 491 -1.26 14.71 1.71
CA TYR A 491 -1.78 14.01 2.89
C TYR A 491 -3.26 14.22 3.22
N TYR A 492 -3.92 15.19 2.56
CA TYR A 492 -5.37 15.40 2.62
C TYR A 492 -5.87 16.10 1.35
N PRO A 493 -7.17 16.00 1.03
CA PRO A 493 -7.75 16.71 -0.09
C PRO A 493 -7.77 18.23 0.14
N SER A 494 -7.06 19.01 -0.68
CA SER A 494 -7.02 20.48 -0.61
C SER A 494 -8.41 21.12 -0.75
N ARG A 495 -9.37 20.40 -1.35
CA ARG A 495 -10.78 20.77 -1.41
C ARG A 495 -11.41 20.98 -0.04
N GLN A 496 -10.92 20.35 1.01
CA GLN A 496 -11.40 20.57 2.37
C GLN A 496 -11.11 21.99 2.85
N SER A 497 -9.91 22.50 2.59
CA SER A 497 -9.54 23.88 2.90
C SER A 497 -10.32 24.89 2.03
N LEU A 498 -10.47 24.59 0.73
CA LEU A 498 -11.27 25.42 -0.17
C LEU A 498 -12.73 25.50 0.28
N GLY A 499 -13.36 24.38 0.57
CA GLY A 499 -14.75 24.33 1.06
C GLY A 499 -14.94 25.07 2.39
N ALA A 500 -13.98 24.93 3.31
CA ALA A 500 -14.02 25.67 4.59
C ALA A 500 -13.92 27.18 4.39
N ALA A 501 -13.06 27.65 3.47
CA ALA A 501 -12.90 29.08 3.16
C ALA A 501 -14.16 29.67 2.47
N LEU A 502 -14.74 28.93 1.52
CA LEU A 502 -15.99 29.31 0.87
C LEU A 502 -17.14 29.44 1.90
N LEU A 503 -17.26 28.47 2.78
CA LEU A 503 -18.29 28.49 3.82
C LEU A 503 -18.10 29.67 4.79
N ALA A 504 -16.87 29.93 5.24
CA ALA A 504 -16.53 31.06 6.09
C ALA A 504 -16.75 32.42 5.38
N GLY A 505 -16.54 32.47 4.08
CA GLY A 505 -16.82 33.61 3.21
C GLY A 505 -18.31 33.82 2.89
N GLY A 506 -19.19 32.90 3.31
CA GLY A 506 -20.65 32.98 3.12
C GLY A 506 -21.16 32.35 1.82
N ASP A 507 -20.32 31.69 1.04
CA ASP A 507 -20.73 30.99 -0.19
C ASP A 507 -20.99 29.49 0.08
N ALA A 508 -22.03 29.22 0.86
CA ALA A 508 -22.43 27.87 1.22
C ALA A 508 -22.82 26.98 0.00
N PRO A 509 -23.45 27.51 -1.08
CA PRO A 509 -23.72 26.70 -2.28
C PRO A 509 -22.45 26.22 -2.99
N GLN A 510 -21.42 27.05 -3.11
CA GLN A 510 -20.15 26.65 -3.73
C GLN A 510 -19.38 25.69 -2.82
N ALA A 511 -19.37 25.93 -1.50
CA ALA A 511 -18.80 25.02 -0.51
C ALA A 511 -19.43 23.62 -0.60
N GLU A 512 -20.76 23.52 -0.70
CA GLU A 512 -21.47 22.24 -0.91
C GLU A 512 -20.96 21.53 -2.17
N SER A 513 -20.85 22.25 -3.29
CA SER A 513 -20.35 21.67 -4.54
C SER A 513 -18.94 21.10 -4.39
N VAL A 514 -18.04 21.84 -3.72
CA VAL A 514 -16.66 21.44 -3.49
C VAL A 514 -16.59 20.17 -2.60
N PHE A 515 -17.35 20.12 -1.49
CA PHE A 515 -17.36 18.95 -0.62
C PHE A 515 -17.99 17.72 -1.29
N ARG A 516 -19.03 17.89 -2.10
CA ARG A 516 -19.61 16.78 -2.90
C ARG A 516 -18.59 16.23 -3.90
N ARG A 517 -17.85 17.13 -4.58
CA ARG A 517 -16.78 16.71 -5.51
C ARG A 517 -15.66 15.96 -4.79
N ASP A 518 -15.29 16.38 -3.58
CA ASP A 518 -14.29 15.66 -2.78
C ASP A 518 -14.78 14.25 -2.38
N LEU A 519 -16.06 14.12 -2.01
CA LEU A 519 -16.67 12.84 -1.65
C LEU A 519 -16.86 11.88 -2.83
N GLU A 520 -16.86 12.36 -4.08
CA GLU A 520 -16.79 11.50 -5.28
C GLU A 520 -15.41 10.81 -5.39
N GLN A 521 -14.34 11.53 -5.06
CA GLN A 521 -12.97 11.03 -5.12
C GLN A 521 -12.57 10.25 -3.87
N TYR A 522 -13.01 10.70 -2.69
CA TYR A 522 -12.73 10.15 -1.37
C TYR A 522 -14.05 9.82 -0.64
N PRO A 523 -14.75 8.73 -1.04
CA PRO A 523 -16.03 8.37 -0.46
C PRO A 523 -15.95 8.20 1.07
N HIS A 524 -17.02 8.47 1.75
CA HIS A 524 -17.16 8.30 3.22
C HIS A 524 -16.09 9.00 4.08
N ASN A 525 -15.44 10.00 3.52
CA ASN A 525 -14.47 10.83 4.24
C ASN A 525 -15.20 11.77 5.21
N GLY A 526 -15.00 11.56 6.50
CA GLY A 526 -15.70 12.30 7.56
C GLY A 526 -15.44 13.81 7.55
N TRP A 527 -14.23 14.23 7.17
CA TRP A 527 -13.88 15.64 7.10
C TRP A 527 -14.75 16.41 6.10
N SER A 528 -14.89 15.88 4.89
CA SER A 528 -15.74 16.52 3.86
C SER A 528 -17.23 16.34 4.13
N MET A 529 -17.65 15.20 4.72
CA MET A 529 -19.04 15.07 5.16
C MET A 529 -19.40 16.12 6.22
N PHE A 530 -18.51 16.42 7.16
CA PHE A 530 -18.74 17.47 8.15
C PHE A 530 -18.91 18.86 7.50
N GLY A 531 -18.01 19.21 6.57
CA GLY A 531 -18.13 20.46 5.81
C GLY A 531 -19.39 20.52 4.95
N LEU A 532 -19.79 19.40 4.35
CA LEU A 532 -21.04 19.29 3.59
C LEU A 532 -22.28 19.52 4.49
N ILE A 533 -22.30 18.94 5.69
CA ILE A 533 -23.36 19.16 6.68
C ILE A 533 -23.49 20.65 7.00
N GLN A 534 -22.38 21.32 7.33
CA GLN A 534 -22.37 22.75 7.64
C GLN A 534 -22.86 23.58 6.44
N SER A 535 -22.47 23.22 5.22
CA SER A 535 -22.90 23.90 4.00
C SER A 535 -24.41 23.75 3.75
N LEU A 536 -24.96 22.57 3.98
CA LEU A 536 -26.40 22.28 3.83
C LEU A 536 -27.23 23.01 4.89
N GLU A 537 -26.80 22.98 6.16
CA GLU A 537 -27.46 23.67 7.26
C GLU A 537 -27.50 25.19 7.03
N SER A 538 -26.38 25.78 6.53
CA SER A 538 -26.30 27.21 6.19
C SER A 538 -27.26 27.64 5.08
N GLN A 539 -27.69 26.69 4.23
CA GLN A 539 -28.67 26.90 3.16
C GLN A 539 -30.10 26.54 3.56
N GLY A 540 -30.32 26.06 4.80
CA GLY A 540 -31.62 25.57 5.26
C GLY A 540 -32.02 24.22 4.67
N LYS A 541 -31.10 23.45 4.06
CA LYS A 541 -31.32 22.10 3.53
C LYS A 541 -31.23 21.03 4.62
N ASN A 542 -32.03 21.22 5.69
CA ASN A 542 -31.92 20.44 6.93
C ASN A 542 -32.18 18.94 6.75
N GLU A 543 -33.10 18.56 5.85
CA GLU A 543 -33.39 17.13 5.60
C GLU A 543 -32.19 16.40 4.97
N GLU A 544 -31.50 17.03 4.01
CA GLU A 544 -30.28 16.48 3.42
C GLU A 544 -29.13 16.44 4.45
N ALA A 545 -28.99 17.49 5.27
CA ALA A 545 -27.99 17.55 6.33
C ALA A 545 -28.13 16.37 7.32
N VAL A 546 -29.38 16.02 7.70
CA VAL A 546 -29.65 14.87 8.58
C VAL A 546 -29.23 13.55 7.93
N MET A 547 -29.47 13.37 6.62
CA MET A 547 -29.04 12.15 5.93
C MET A 547 -27.51 12.05 5.88
N VAL A 548 -26.82 13.14 5.56
CA VAL A 548 -25.34 13.14 5.54
C VAL A 548 -24.78 12.92 6.94
N ARG A 549 -25.42 13.44 7.99
CA ARG A 549 -25.00 13.23 9.38
C ARG A 549 -25.02 11.77 9.79
N GLN A 550 -26.01 11.00 9.37
CA GLN A 550 -26.05 9.55 9.63
C GLN A 550 -24.85 8.82 9.01
N HIS A 551 -24.45 9.21 7.80
CA HIS A 551 -23.25 8.65 7.16
C HIS A 551 -21.97 9.11 7.87
N PHE A 552 -21.92 10.39 8.28
CA PHE A 552 -20.82 10.94 9.05
C PHE A 552 -20.62 10.19 10.37
N ASP A 553 -21.68 9.99 11.16
CA ASP A 553 -21.62 9.30 12.45
C ASP A 553 -21.05 7.88 12.29
N ASN A 554 -21.42 7.18 11.23
CA ASN A 554 -20.87 5.86 10.92
C ASN A 554 -19.39 5.92 10.52
N ALA A 555 -18.98 6.88 9.70
CA ALA A 555 -17.60 7.03 9.26
C ALA A 555 -16.68 7.52 10.38
N TRP A 556 -17.22 8.33 11.31
CA TRP A 556 -16.46 8.98 12.38
C TRP A 556 -16.46 8.24 13.72
N GLN A 557 -17.12 7.06 13.78
CA GLN A 557 -17.28 6.29 15.02
C GLN A 557 -15.97 5.86 15.69
N PHE A 558 -14.85 5.84 14.93
CA PHE A 558 -13.52 5.47 15.43
C PHE A 558 -12.60 6.69 15.63
N ALA A 559 -13.06 7.90 15.31
CA ALA A 559 -12.28 9.11 15.48
C ALA A 559 -12.06 9.41 16.98
N ASP A 560 -10.91 9.98 17.30
CA ASP A 560 -10.54 10.44 18.65
C ASP A 560 -10.51 11.97 18.75
N ILE A 561 -11.01 12.66 17.72
CA ILE A 561 -11.14 14.13 17.66
C ILE A 561 -12.57 14.55 17.35
N GLU A 562 -12.93 15.75 17.80
CA GLU A 562 -14.16 16.44 17.42
C GLU A 562 -13.87 17.51 16.37
N LEU A 563 -14.70 17.57 15.33
CA LEU A 563 -14.57 18.57 14.26
C LEU A 563 -15.38 19.83 14.60
N THR A 564 -14.78 20.99 14.38
CA THR A 564 -15.43 22.30 14.37
C THR A 564 -15.56 22.86 12.95
N ALA A 565 -14.72 22.40 12.03
CA ALA A 565 -14.75 22.69 10.61
C ALA A 565 -14.22 21.49 9.83
N ALA A 566 -14.28 21.52 8.49
CA ALA A 566 -13.70 20.49 7.61
C ALA A 566 -12.17 20.43 7.68
N VAL A 567 -11.52 21.44 8.25
CA VAL A 567 -10.08 21.52 8.59
C VAL A 567 -9.94 22.12 10.00
N LEU A 568 -8.83 21.81 10.72
CA LEU A 568 -8.59 22.28 12.09
C LEU A 568 -7.80 23.58 12.12
#